data_a526e7195ed5ed574b224306de4e9a88
#
_entry.id   a526e7195ed5ed574b224306de4e9a88
#
_cell.length_a   1.000
_cell.length_b   1.000
_cell.length_c   1.000
_cell.angle_alpha   90.00
_cell.angle_beta   90.00
_cell.angle_gamma   90.00
#
_symmetry.space_group_name_H-M   'P 1'
#
loop_
_entity.id
_entity.type
_entity.pdbx_description
1 polymer ?
#
loop_
_entity_poly.entity_id
_entity_poly.type
_entity_poly.pdbx_seq_one_letter_code
_entity_poly.pdbx_strand_id
1 'polypeptide(L)'
;EIPLRLVGSEMCIRDRLTYVQNGILAAILLNSGAADFVVTGCGTGEGAMLALNSFPGVLCGHVVDPSDAYMFMQINDGNAIALPFAKGFGWGAELNLTYIFEKLFEGEPGGGYPKERVVPEQRNKKILDGVRAVTLKQDLVEVLKELDQDLVKGAVAGEKFEELFFANCKDEKIAEYVKTLR
;
A
#
# COMPACT_ATOMS: atom_id res chain seq x y z
N GLU A 1 -0.25 5.03 18.95
CA GLU A 1 0.89 4.42 18.24
C GLU A 1 0.36 3.73 17.00
N ILE A 2 0.67 4.26 15.82
CA ILE A 2 0.36 3.59 14.56
C ILE A 2 1.43 2.52 14.39
N PRO A 3 1.09 1.23 14.35
CA PRO A 3 2.09 0.21 14.12
C PRO A 3 2.62 0.35 12.68
N LEU A 4 3.79 0.93 12.54
CA LEU A 4 4.52 0.99 11.28
C LEU A 4 4.92 -0.43 10.90
N ARG A 5 4.18 -1.07 10.00
CA ARG A 5 4.49 -2.41 9.50
C ARG A 5 5.11 -2.30 8.13
N LEU A 6 6.41 -2.53 8.07
CA LEU A 6 7.13 -2.72 6.82
C LEU A 6 6.70 -4.04 6.18
N VAL A 7 5.84 -3.96 5.18
CA VAL A 7 5.57 -5.07 4.27
C VAL A 7 6.53 -4.91 3.10
N GLY A 8 7.54 -5.74 3.00
CA GLY A 8 8.30 -5.81 1.76
C GLY A 8 9.80 -6.05 1.87
N SER A 9 10.55 -5.40 2.74
CA SER A 9 12.01 -5.54 2.68
C SER A 9 12.53 -6.89 3.18
N GLU A 10 12.00 -7.41 4.27
CA GLU A 10 12.39 -8.74 4.76
C GLU A 10 11.66 -9.89 4.04
N MET A 11 10.39 -9.70 3.67
CA MET A 11 9.62 -10.71 2.93
C MET A 11 10.12 -10.87 1.49
N CYS A 12 10.40 -9.78 0.77
CA CYS A 12 10.91 -9.86 -0.60
C CYS A 12 12.28 -10.55 -0.70
N ILE A 13 13.14 -10.41 0.30
CA ILE A 13 14.48 -11.04 0.29
C ILE A 13 14.41 -12.53 0.63
N ARG A 14 13.54 -12.92 1.57
CA ARG A 14 13.43 -14.32 2.04
C ARG A 14 12.48 -15.15 1.20
N ASP A 15 11.30 -14.61 0.87
CA ASP A 15 10.20 -15.36 0.25
C ASP A 15 10.10 -15.14 -1.26
N ARG A 16 10.98 -14.33 -1.84
CA ARG A 16 11.06 -14.02 -3.29
C ARG A 16 9.75 -13.56 -3.92
N LEU A 17 8.91 -12.81 -3.18
CA LEU A 17 7.70 -12.24 -3.72
C LEU A 17 8.00 -11.25 -4.86
N THR A 18 7.25 -11.36 -5.92
CA THR A 18 7.28 -10.36 -7.00
C THR A 18 6.53 -9.10 -6.55
N TYR A 19 6.79 -7.96 -7.20
CA TYR A 19 6.06 -6.71 -6.92
C TYR A 19 4.55 -6.86 -7.18
N VAL A 20 4.14 -7.78 -8.06
CA VAL A 20 2.73 -8.11 -8.32
C VAL A 20 2.12 -8.83 -7.12
N GLN A 21 2.81 -9.83 -6.58
CA GLN A 21 2.38 -10.54 -5.36
C GLN A 21 2.33 -9.60 -4.15
N ASN A 22 3.27 -8.65 -4.05
CA ASN A 22 3.21 -7.59 -3.04
C ASN A 22 1.96 -6.71 -3.21
N GLY A 23 1.52 -6.45 -4.44
CA GLY A 23 0.26 -5.75 -4.71
C GLY A 23 -0.96 -6.50 -4.18
N ILE A 24 -1.04 -7.81 -4.44
CA ILE A 24 -2.09 -8.68 -3.90
C ILE A 24 -2.08 -8.68 -2.37
N LEU A 25 -0.91 -8.88 -1.78
CA LEU A 25 -0.73 -8.88 -0.33
C LEU A 25 -1.17 -7.58 0.32
N ALA A 26 -0.74 -6.45 -0.25
CA ALA A 26 -1.12 -5.12 0.22
C ALA A 26 -2.65 -4.90 0.16
N ALA A 27 -3.29 -5.33 -0.94
CA ALA A 27 -4.73 -5.24 -1.09
C ALA A 27 -5.48 -6.05 -0.02
N ILE A 28 -5.03 -7.27 0.27
CA ILE A 28 -5.59 -8.12 1.34
C ILE A 28 -5.44 -7.43 2.70
N LEU A 29 -4.24 -6.93 3.04
CA LEU A 29 -3.97 -6.29 4.33
C LEU A 29 -4.80 -5.03 4.55
N LEU A 30 -4.89 -4.16 3.55
CA LEU A 30 -5.61 -2.90 3.65
C LEU A 30 -7.13 -3.10 3.68
N ASN A 31 -7.68 -3.92 2.77
CA ASN A 31 -9.13 -4.15 2.72
C ASN A 31 -9.66 -4.93 3.92
N SER A 32 -8.86 -5.81 4.49
CA SER A 32 -9.23 -6.55 5.71
C SER A 32 -9.08 -5.72 6.98
N GLY A 33 -8.48 -4.55 6.91
CA GLY A 33 -8.13 -3.73 8.07
C GLY A 33 -7.05 -4.36 8.96
N ALA A 34 -6.29 -5.33 8.45
CA ALA A 34 -5.14 -5.90 9.14
C ALA A 34 -3.93 -4.93 9.16
N ALA A 35 -3.91 -3.97 8.25
CA ALA A 35 -2.99 -2.86 8.24
C ALA A 35 -3.74 -1.58 7.83
N ASP A 36 -3.35 -0.45 8.40
CA ASP A 36 -3.90 0.87 8.07
C ASP A 36 -3.09 1.55 6.96
N PHE A 37 -1.81 1.19 6.82
CA PHE A 37 -0.91 1.74 5.82
C PHE A 37 0.13 0.71 5.37
N VAL A 38 0.49 0.71 4.07
CA VAL A 38 1.49 -0.19 3.49
C VAL A 38 2.64 0.58 2.89
N VAL A 39 3.86 0.20 3.27
CA VAL A 39 5.10 0.63 2.61
C VAL A 39 5.67 -0.54 1.82
N THR A 40 5.88 -0.34 0.53
CA THR A 40 6.43 -1.35 -0.37
C THR A 40 7.36 -0.70 -1.39
N GLY A 41 7.81 -1.46 -2.37
CA GLY A 41 8.61 -0.96 -3.47
C GLY A 41 9.05 -2.05 -4.43
N CYS A 42 9.82 -1.62 -5.42
CA CYS A 42 10.54 -2.49 -6.34
C CYS A 42 11.77 -1.75 -6.84
N GLY A 43 12.45 -2.22 -7.86
CA GLY A 43 13.64 -1.56 -8.40
C GLY A 43 13.43 -0.07 -8.69
N THR A 44 12.34 0.29 -9.36
CA THR A 44 11.98 1.68 -9.68
C THR A 44 10.88 2.27 -8.79
N GLY A 45 10.15 1.43 -8.04
CA GLY A 45 8.95 1.82 -7.31
C GLY A 45 7.68 1.87 -8.16
N GLU A 46 7.80 2.15 -9.45
CA GLU A 46 6.68 2.36 -10.38
C GLU A 46 5.84 1.10 -10.58
N GLY A 47 6.51 -0.06 -10.80
CA GLY A 47 5.80 -1.34 -10.96
C GLY A 47 5.01 -1.73 -9.73
N ALA A 48 5.57 -1.51 -8.54
CA ALA A 48 4.86 -1.75 -7.27
C ALA A 48 3.65 -0.81 -7.13
N MET A 49 3.81 0.49 -7.42
CA MET A 49 2.70 1.45 -7.41
C MET A 49 1.57 1.03 -8.35
N LEU A 50 1.89 0.62 -9.58
CA LEU A 50 0.89 0.17 -10.55
C LEU A 50 0.16 -1.08 -10.07
N ALA A 51 0.89 -2.05 -9.53
CA ALA A 51 0.31 -3.29 -9.00
C ALA A 51 -0.66 -3.01 -7.84
N LEU A 52 -0.27 -2.16 -6.90
CA LEU A 52 -1.12 -1.78 -5.77
C LEU A 52 -2.38 -1.05 -6.22
N ASN A 53 -2.25 -0.07 -7.11
CA ASN A 53 -3.39 0.72 -7.60
C ASN A 53 -4.36 -0.06 -8.49
N SER A 54 -4.03 -1.30 -8.88
CA SER A 54 -4.95 -2.19 -9.62
C SER A 54 -6.05 -2.78 -8.75
N PHE A 55 -5.97 -2.64 -7.43
CA PHE A 55 -6.94 -3.22 -6.50
C PHE A 55 -7.87 -2.18 -5.89
N PRO A 56 -9.15 -2.56 -5.59
CA PRO A 56 -10.05 -1.72 -4.83
C PRO A 56 -9.49 -1.42 -3.43
N GLY A 57 -9.85 -0.28 -2.86
CA GLY A 57 -9.45 0.08 -1.50
C GLY A 57 -7.97 0.48 -1.33
N VAL A 58 -7.17 0.48 -2.39
CA VAL A 58 -5.75 0.84 -2.35
C VAL A 58 -5.49 2.12 -3.13
N LEU A 59 -4.88 3.11 -2.48
CA LEU A 59 -4.38 4.33 -3.12
C LEU A 59 -2.89 4.48 -2.78
N CYS A 60 -2.05 4.13 -3.75
CA CYS A 60 -0.60 4.08 -3.60
C CYS A 60 0.09 5.22 -4.34
N GLY A 61 0.94 5.96 -3.64
CA GLY A 61 1.84 6.96 -4.21
C GLY A 61 3.22 6.38 -4.52
N HIS A 62 3.87 6.91 -5.56
CA HIS A 62 5.30 6.70 -5.79
C HIS A 62 6.06 7.79 -5.06
N VAL A 63 6.95 7.40 -4.15
CA VAL A 63 7.69 8.32 -3.27
C VAL A 63 9.18 8.11 -3.46
N VAL A 64 9.87 9.17 -3.86
CA VAL A 64 11.31 9.16 -4.11
C VAL A 64 12.07 9.99 -3.07
N ASP A 65 11.43 11.03 -2.56
CA ASP A 65 12.02 11.96 -1.60
C ASP A 65 11.00 12.42 -0.53
N PRO A 66 11.45 13.17 0.49
CA PRO A 66 10.58 13.65 1.57
C PRO A 66 9.45 14.57 1.12
N SER A 67 9.65 15.34 0.05
CA SER A 67 8.61 16.24 -0.47
C SER A 67 7.48 15.46 -1.13
N ASP A 68 7.80 14.39 -1.86
CA ASP A 68 6.80 13.46 -2.41
C ASP A 68 5.96 12.86 -1.28
N ALA A 69 6.63 12.40 -0.21
CA ALA A 69 5.96 11.78 0.94
C ALA A 69 4.95 12.75 1.59
N TYR A 70 5.40 13.97 1.89
CA TYR A 70 4.56 14.99 2.50
C TYR A 70 3.37 15.36 1.61
N MET A 71 3.65 15.72 0.34
CA MET A 71 2.59 16.14 -0.59
C MET A 71 1.58 15.02 -0.86
N PHE A 72 2.05 13.77 -1.01
CA PHE A 72 1.15 12.65 -1.21
C PHE A 72 0.18 12.46 -0.03
N MET A 73 0.68 12.51 1.20
CA MET A 73 -0.18 12.37 2.37
C MET A 73 -1.09 13.57 2.55
N GLN A 74 -0.60 14.79 2.39
CA GLN A 74 -1.40 16.00 2.59
C GLN A 74 -2.47 16.21 1.52
N ILE A 75 -2.17 15.87 0.26
CA ILE A 75 -3.05 16.16 -0.89
C ILE A 75 -3.88 14.94 -1.29
N ASN A 76 -3.26 13.76 -1.38
CA ASN A 76 -3.89 12.57 -1.93
C ASN A 76 -4.50 11.67 -0.86
N ASP A 77 -4.10 11.81 0.40
CA ASP A 77 -4.64 11.02 1.52
C ASP A 77 -4.71 9.52 1.16
N GLY A 78 -3.55 8.99 0.74
CA GLY A 78 -3.42 7.60 0.33
C GLY A 78 -3.13 6.68 1.51
N ASN A 79 -3.21 5.36 1.26
CA ASN A 79 -2.97 4.34 2.27
C ASN A 79 -1.80 3.41 1.94
N ALA A 80 -1.03 3.73 0.90
CA ALA A 80 0.18 2.99 0.55
C ALA A 80 1.21 3.89 -0.16
N ILE A 81 2.49 3.55 -0.02
CA ILE A 81 3.56 4.12 -0.85
C ILE A 81 4.43 3.02 -1.44
N ALA A 82 5.02 3.32 -2.60
CA ALA A 82 6.01 2.50 -3.29
C ALA A 82 7.32 3.25 -3.45
N LEU A 83 8.41 2.67 -2.95
CA LEU A 83 9.76 3.23 -2.95
C LEU A 83 10.62 2.61 -4.07
N PRO A 84 11.55 3.36 -4.68
CA PRO A 84 12.48 2.86 -5.69
C PRO A 84 13.73 2.26 -5.04
N PHE A 85 13.76 0.96 -4.77
CA PHE A 85 14.86 0.32 -4.03
C PHE A 85 16.19 0.21 -4.80
N ALA A 86 16.17 0.29 -6.14
CA ALA A 86 17.38 0.26 -6.95
C ALA A 86 17.81 1.65 -7.47
N LYS A 87 16.97 2.66 -7.30
CA LYS A 87 17.21 4.02 -7.78
C LYS A 87 17.28 4.97 -6.59
N GLY A 88 18.43 5.64 -6.42
CA GLY A 88 18.62 6.58 -5.30
C GLY A 88 19.02 5.93 -3.97
N PHE A 89 19.24 4.63 -3.94
CA PHE A 89 19.71 3.88 -2.77
C PHE A 89 21.24 3.74 -2.79
N GLY A 90 21.94 4.87 -2.71
CA GLY A 90 23.37 4.93 -2.58
C GLY A 90 23.78 5.50 -1.22
N TRP A 91 24.92 6.18 -1.20
CA TRP A 91 25.42 6.86 -0.01
C TRP A 91 24.37 7.83 0.54
N GLY A 92 24.02 7.70 1.84
CA GLY A 92 23.01 8.53 2.50
C GLY A 92 21.55 8.11 2.26
N ALA A 93 21.30 6.96 1.64
CA ALA A 93 19.94 6.47 1.40
C ALA A 93 19.14 6.29 2.70
N GLU A 94 19.80 5.89 3.78
CA GLU A 94 19.21 5.76 5.10
C GLU A 94 18.70 7.10 5.66
N LEU A 95 19.41 8.21 5.35
CA LEU A 95 18.97 9.55 5.72
C LEU A 95 17.73 9.96 4.92
N ASN A 96 17.74 9.72 3.60
CA ASN A 96 16.58 10.00 2.75
C ASN A 96 15.36 9.24 3.21
N LEU A 97 15.50 7.94 3.54
CA LEU A 97 14.41 7.12 4.07
C LEU A 97 13.89 7.65 5.40
N THR A 98 14.78 8.05 6.32
CA THR A 98 14.38 8.66 7.59
C THR A 98 13.52 9.91 7.34
N TYR A 99 13.97 10.80 6.48
CA TYR A 99 13.23 12.02 6.16
C TYR A 99 11.91 11.74 5.40
N ILE A 100 11.87 10.72 4.53
CA ILE A 100 10.63 10.26 3.89
C ILE A 100 9.63 9.84 4.96
N PHE A 101 10.02 9.00 5.93
CA PHE A 101 9.11 8.53 6.97
C PHE A 101 8.68 9.64 7.93
N GLU A 102 9.56 10.55 8.28
CA GLU A 102 9.21 11.73 9.08
C GLU A 102 8.14 12.57 8.38
N LYS A 103 8.32 12.83 7.08
CA LYS A 103 7.39 13.65 6.28
C LYS A 103 6.11 12.94 5.89
N LEU A 104 6.13 11.62 5.76
CA LEU A 104 4.96 10.81 5.45
C LEU A 104 3.88 10.90 6.55
N PHE A 105 4.30 10.98 7.80
CA PHE A 105 3.41 11.02 8.95
C PHE A 105 3.39 12.38 9.67
N GLU A 106 3.87 13.43 9.00
CA GLU A 106 3.80 14.79 9.50
C GLU A 106 2.41 15.39 9.24
N GLY A 107 1.70 15.73 10.30
CA GLY A 107 0.37 16.34 10.23
C GLY A 107 -0.75 15.32 9.96
N GLU A 108 -1.95 15.84 9.76
CA GLU A 108 -3.12 15.03 9.49
C GLU A 108 -3.21 14.69 7.99
N PRO A 109 -3.40 13.42 7.60
CA PRO A 109 -3.61 13.04 6.21
C PRO A 109 -4.78 13.81 5.58
N GLY A 110 -4.64 14.22 4.32
CA GLY A 110 -5.68 14.98 3.63
C GLY A 110 -5.82 16.43 4.09
N GLY A 111 -4.88 16.93 4.92
CA GLY A 111 -4.89 18.31 5.41
C GLY A 111 -4.70 19.38 4.34
N GLY A 112 -4.18 19.01 3.17
CA GLY A 112 -3.92 19.88 2.01
C GLY A 112 -2.61 20.66 2.08
N TYR A 113 -2.09 21.05 0.90
CA TYR A 113 -0.86 21.85 0.79
C TYR A 113 -0.78 22.60 -0.56
N PRO A 114 -0.41 23.89 -0.56
CA PRO A 114 -0.34 24.78 0.61
C PRO A 114 -1.73 25.11 1.15
N LYS A 115 -1.82 25.79 2.29
CA LYS A 115 -3.11 26.05 2.98
C LYS A 115 -4.17 26.71 2.10
N GLU A 116 -3.77 27.56 1.14
CA GLU A 116 -4.66 28.24 0.20
C GLU A 116 -5.30 27.27 -0.81
N ARG A 117 -4.76 26.06 -0.96
CA ARG A 117 -5.20 25.04 -1.90
C ARG A 117 -6.02 23.93 -1.26
N VAL A 118 -6.15 23.89 0.04
CA VAL A 118 -6.83 22.80 0.80
C VAL A 118 -8.20 22.50 0.23
N VAL A 119 -9.07 23.50 0.04
CA VAL A 119 -10.45 23.30 -0.42
C VAL A 119 -10.52 22.66 -1.81
N PRO A 120 -9.83 23.17 -2.86
CA PRO A 120 -9.86 22.52 -4.16
C PRO A 120 -9.19 21.12 -4.15
N GLU A 121 -8.18 20.87 -3.34
CA GLU A 121 -7.52 19.58 -3.24
C GLU A 121 -8.44 18.52 -2.61
N GLN A 122 -9.05 18.82 -1.47
CA GLN A 122 -10.03 17.93 -0.84
C GLN A 122 -11.24 17.66 -1.74
N ARG A 123 -11.72 18.67 -2.49
CA ARG A 123 -12.77 18.46 -3.49
C ARG A 123 -12.33 17.49 -4.58
N ASN A 124 -11.12 17.66 -5.12
CA ASN A 124 -10.59 16.79 -6.17
C ASN A 124 -10.34 15.37 -5.66
N LYS A 125 -9.84 15.22 -4.43
CA LYS A 125 -9.70 13.92 -3.77
C LYS A 125 -11.05 13.20 -3.69
N LYS A 126 -12.09 13.89 -3.23
CA LYS A 126 -13.45 13.35 -3.16
C LYS A 126 -14.01 12.94 -4.53
N ILE A 127 -13.71 13.71 -5.58
CA ILE A 127 -14.09 13.35 -6.96
C ILE A 127 -13.34 12.08 -7.40
N LEU A 128 -12.03 11.99 -7.13
CA LEU A 128 -11.23 10.80 -7.45
C LEU A 128 -11.76 9.56 -6.72
N ASP A 129 -12.11 9.68 -5.45
CA ASP A 129 -12.69 8.58 -4.68
C ASP A 129 -14.01 8.09 -5.29
N GLY A 130 -14.86 9.03 -5.74
CA GLY A 130 -16.10 8.70 -6.46
C GLY A 130 -15.85 7.98 -7.79
N VAL A 131 -14.85 8.40 -8.57
CA VAL A 131 -14.43 7.70 -9.80
C VAL A 131 -13.96 6.29 -9.48
N ARG A 132 -13.07 6.13 -8.50
CA ARG A 132 -12.54 4.83 -8.08
C ARG A 132 -13.63 3.89 -7.57
N ALA A 133 -14.59 4.40 -6.84
CA ALA A 133 -15.75 3.61 -6.37
C ALA A 133 -16.61 3.03 -7.51
N VAL A 134 -16.55 3.62 -8.70
CA VAL A 134 -17.23 3.11 -9.90
C VAL A 134 -16.34 2.21 -10.74
N THR A 135 -15.08 2.59 -10.92
CA THR A 135 -14.13 1.87 -11.79
C THR A 135 -13.50 0.64 -11.12
N LEU A 136 -13.39 0.63 -9.79
CA LEU A 136 -12.85 -0.45 -8.97
C LEU A 136 -13.91 -0.98 -7.99
N LYS A 137 -15.12 -1.21 -8.46
CA LYS A 137 -16.27 -1.57 -7.63
C LYS A 137 -16.38 -3.04 -7.27
N GLN A 138 -15.57 -3.91 -7.86
CA GLN A 138 -15.57 -5.33 -7.52
C GLN A 138 -15.13 -5.54 -6.07
N ASP A 139 -15.80 -6.47 -5.40
CA ASP A 139 -15.37 -6.92 -4.08
C ASP A 139 -14.01 -7.60 -4.17
N LEU A 140 -13.12 -7.35 -3.21
CA LEU A 140 -11.76 -7.89 -3.27
C LEU A 140 -11.74 -9.42 -3.33
N VAL A 141 -12.62 -10.12 -2.60
CA VAL A 141 -12.67 -11.58 -2.61
C VAL A 141 -13.08 -12.11 -4.00
N GLU A 142 -14.00 -11.43 -4.68
CA GLU A 142 -14.38 -11.79 -6.05
C GLU A 142 -13.22 -11.55 -7.02
N VAL A 143 -12.50 -10.43 -6.88
CA VAL A 143 -11.28 -10.19 -7.67
C VAL A 143 -10.25 -11.29 -7.44
N LEU A 144 -9.97 -11.64 -6.18
CA LEU A 144 -8.96 -12.66 -5.85
C LEU A 144 -9.34 -14.05 -6.39
N LYS A 145 -10.63 -14.39 -6.48
CA LYS A 145 -11.10 -15.66 -7.06
C LYS A 145 -10.87 -15.75 -8.57
N GLU A 146 -10.93 -14.62 -9.28
CA GLU A 146 -10.73 -14.56 -10.72
C GLU A 146 -9.25 -14.51 -11.12
N LEU A 147 -8.35 -14.16 -10.19
CA LEU A 147 -6.91 -14.15 -10.45
C LEU A 147 -6.32 -15.57 -10.54
N ASP A 148 -5.14 -15.68 -11.13
CA ASP A 148 -4.32 -16.87 -11.07
C ASP A 148 -4.10 -17.31 -9.62
N GLN A 149 -4.60 -18.51 -9.26
CA GLN A 149 -4.60 -18.98 -7.88
C GLN A 149 -3.21 -19.33 -7.36
N ASP A 150 -2.26 -19.70 -8.22
CA ASP A 150 -0.88 -19.93 -7.81
C ASP A 150 -0.21 -18.60 -7.47
N LEU A 151 -0.54 -17.54 -8.20
CA LEU A 151 -0.09 -16.19 -7.89
C LEU A 151 -0.63 -15.70 -6.54
N VAL A 152 -1.92 -15.91 -6.28
CA VAL A 152 -2.58 -15.51 -5.01
C VAL A 152 -2.03 -16.30 -3.84
N LYS A 153 -1.94 -17.63 -3.97
CA LYS A 153 -1.34 -18.50 -2.94
C LYS A 153 0.09 -18.11 -2.63
N GLY A 154 0.90 -17.85 -3.67
CA GLY A 154 2.27 -17.38 -3.50
C GLY A 154 2.37 -16.07 -2.73
N ALA A 155 1.40 -15.14 -2.92
CA ALA A 155 1.38 -13.87 -2.21
C ALA A 155 1.16 -14.03 -0.69
N VAL A 156 0.39 -15.03 -0.27
CA VAL A 156 0.02 -15.27 1.14
C VAL A 156 0.79 -16.42 1.80
N ALA A 157 1.80 -16.97 1.14
CA ALA A 157 2.53 -18.16 1.60
C ALA A 157 3.46 -17.92 2.80
N GLY A 158 3.81 -16.67 3.09
CA GLY A 158 4.75 -16.32 4.15
C GLY A 158 4.25 -16.69 5.55
N GLU A 159 5.09 -17.32 6.37
CA GLU A 159 4.74 -17.71 7.75
C GLU A 159 4.35 -16.49 8.60
N LYS A 160 5.11 -15.41 8.51
CA LYS A 160 4.82 -14.16 9.23
C LYS A 160 3.51 -13.50 8.77
N PHE A 161 3.14 -13.68 7.49
CA PHE A 161 1.86 -13.18 7.00
C PHE A 161 0.70 -13.83 7.76
N GLU A 162 0.71 -15.15 7.90
CA GLU A 162 -0.34 -15.88 8.60
C GLU A 162 -0.55 -15.36 10.01
N GLU A 163 0.54 -15.34 10.80
CA GLU A 163 0.50 -14.88 12.18
C GLU A 163 -0.05 -13.46 12.30
N LEU A 164 0.51 -12.52 11.52
CA LEU A 164 0.16 -11.11 11.60
C LEU A 164 -1.21 -10.80 10.99
N PHE A 165 -1.57 -11.48 9.91
CA PHE A 165 -2.84 -11.28 9.24
C PHE A 165 -4.00 -11.70 10.13
N PHE A 166 -4.04 -12.95 10.59
CA PHE A 166 -5.16 -13.45 11.39
C PHE A 166 -5.27 -12.79 12.77
N ALA A 167 -4.15 -12.32 13.33
CA ALA A 167 -4.16 -11.57 14.57
C ALA A 167 -4.78 -10.15 14.44
N ASN A 168 -4.83 -9.59 13.23
CA ASN A 168 -5.23 -8.19 13.02
C ASN A 168 -6.37 -8.02 11.99
N CYS A 169 -6.75 -9.06 11.25
CA CYS A 169 -7.81 -9.00 10.27
C CYS A 169 -9.15 -8.66 10.92
N LYS A 170 -9.84 -7.67 10.37
CA LYS A 170 -11.15 -7.19 10.85
C LYS A 170 -12.29 -7.61 9.92
N ASP A 171 -11.99 -8.13 8.73
CA ASP A 171 -12.97 -8.58 7.74
C ASP A 171 -13.04 -10.11 7.71
N GLU A 172 -14.17 -10.66 8.19
CA GLU A 172 -14.38 -12.11 8.27
C GLU A 172 -14.41 -12.77 6.88
N LYS A 173 -14.98 -12.11 5.87
CA LYS A 173 -15.09 -12.66 4.51
C LYS A 173 -13.72 -12.84 3.87
N ILE A 174 -12.84 -11.84 4.03
CA ILE A 174 -11.46 -11.93 3.55
C ILE A 174 -10.68 -12.98 4.35
N ALA A 175 -10.86 -13.01 5.68
CA ALA A 175 -10.20 -14.00 6.52
C ALA A 175 -10.57 -15.45 6.14
N GLU A 176 -11.86 -15.72 5.90
CA GLU A 176 -12.34 -17.03 5.46
C GLU A 176 -11.75 -17.41 4.09
N TYR A 177 -11.76 -16.50 3.14
CA TYR A 177 -11.17 -16.76 1.83
C TYR A 177 -9.67 -17.05 1.91
N VAL A 178 -8.91 -16.24 2.65
CA VAL A 178 -7.47 -16.46 2.84
C VAL A 178 -7.17 -17.82 3.48
N LYS A 179 -8.00 -18.31 4.41
CA LYS A 179 -7.87 -19.69 4.96
C LYS A 179 -7.97 -20.76 3.88
N THR A 180 -8.78 -20.55 2.83
CA THR A 180 -8.95 -21.55 1.76
C THR A 180 -7.74 -21.62 0.81
N LEU A 181 -6.87 -20.63 0.83
CA LEU A 181 -5.68 -20.58 -0.02
C LEU A 181 -4.49 -21.37 0.55
N ARG A 182 -4.58 -21.82 1.76
CA ARG A 182 -3.53 -22.49 2.55
C ARG A 182 -3.89 -23.92 2.95
#